data_6a9e97618ec57131e0abebcc6a54dbe3
#
_entry.id   6a9e97618ec57131e0abebcc6a54dbe3
#
_cell.length_a   1.000
_cell.length_b   1.000
_cell.length_c   1.000
_cell.angle_alpha   90.00
_cell.angle_beta   90.00
_cell.angle_gamma   90.00
#
_symmetry.space_group_name_H-M   'P 1'
#
loop_
_entity.id
_entity.type
_entity.pdbx_description
1 polymer ?
#
loop_
_entity_poly.entity_id
_entity_poly.type
_entity_poly.pdbx_seq_one_letter_code
_entity_poly.pdbx_strand_id
1 'polypeptide(L)'
;MLSFSYQTKVAKVNLIFWGKEKDNPNQNEPAVQQTIIAGLHPFISTQFLKQVHGNKIIECKPTEQKNVFWGEADSAYTKAIGLPVIIRTADCVPILFSCNDLVAGVHAGWRGLDNQILSNSIDFLIKNHSCRMEDFHFYIGPHIRQDSYEVSEDVFSKFNQKYANHKNKQKAMLNLTNIAIDQISSFGFQDSQVNIIHDDTYESESWYSHRAGDQGRNLSLIWLSALE
;
A
#
# COMPACT_ATOMS: atom_id res chain seq x y z
N MET A 1 -6.47 -7.23 12.24
CA MET A 1 -6.48 -7.66 10.82
C MET A 1 -7.80 -7.24 10.19
N LEU A 2 -7.74 -6.61 9.02
CA LEU A 2 -8.89 -6.27 8.18
C LEU A 2 -8.76 -7.04 6.86
N SER A 3 -9.83 -7.70 6.41
CA SER A 3 -9.82 -8.47 5.16
C SER A 3 -11.01 -8.12 4.28
N PHE A 4 -10.79 -8.12 2.97
CA PHE A 4 -11.80 -7.84 1.96
C PHE A 4 -11.65 -8.81 0.80
N SER A 5 -12.74 -9.09 0.10
CA SER A 5 -12.67 -9.81 -1.17
C SER A 5 -13.83 -9.42 -2.08
N TYR A 6 -13.61 -9.50 -3.39
CA TYR A 6 -14.63 -9.29 -4.42
C TYR A 6 -14.26 -10.05 -5.70
N GLN A 7 -15.24 -10.25 -6.57
CA GLN A 7 -15.04 -10.93 -7.84
C GLN A 7 -14.90 -9.94 -8.99
N THR A 8 -13.94 -10.18 -9.86
CA THR A 8 -13.86 -9.59 -11.19
C THR A 8 -14.42 -10.58 -12.22
N LYS A 9 -14.36 -10.23 -13.51
CA LYS A 9 -14.77 -11.14 -14.59
C LYS A 9 -13.88 -12.38 -14.75
N VAL A 10 -12.66 -12.33 -14.22
CA VAL A 10 -11.61 -13.34 -14.51
C VAL A 10 -11.02 -13.99 -13.26
N ALA A 11 -11.15 -13.35 -12.08
CA ALA A 11 -10.58 -13.86 -10.84
C ALA A 11 -11.31 -13.28 -9.61
N LYS A 12 -11.10 -13.90 -8.45
CA LYS A 12 -11.43 -13.31 -7.15
C LYS A 12 -10.23 -12.54 -6.65
N VAL A 13 -10.44 -11.27 -6.29
CA VAL A 13 -9.45 -10.41 -5.65
C VAL A 13 -9.62 -10.52 -4.14
N ASN A 14 -8.52 -10.73 -3.44
CA ASN A 14 -8.47 -10.79 -1.99
C ASN A 14 -7.43 -9.81 -1.48
N LEU A 15 -7.70 -9.14 -0.36
CA LEU A 15 -6.74 -8.26 0.27
C LEU A 15 -6.85 -8.27 1.79
N ILE A 16 -5.73 -8.04 2.45
CA ILE A 16 -5.59 -8.02 3.90
C ILE A 16 -4.70 -6.85 4.31
N PHE A 17 -5.12 -6.14 5.37
CA PHE A 17 -4.27 -5.24 6.14
C PHE A 17 -4.05 -5.87 7.52
N TRP A 18 -2.79 -6.10 7.87
CA TRP A 18 -2.39 -6.74 9.11
C TRP A 18 -1.48 -5.85 9.93
N GLY A 19 -1.89 -5.54 11.15
CA GLY A 19 -1.17 -4.72 12.11
C GLY A 19 -0.47 -5.51 13.21
N LYS A 20 -0.43 -4.96 14.42
CA LYS A 20 0.19 -5.56 15.61
C LYS A 20 -0.53 -6.85 16.03
N GLU A 21 0.25 -7.88 16.34
CA GLU A 21 -0.19 -9.03 17.12
C GLU A 21 0.36 -8.91 18.54
N LYS A 22 -0.53 -8.88 19.54
CA LYS A 22 -0.16 -8.60 20.94
C LYS A 22 0.86 -9.58 21.50
N ASP A 23 0.92 -10.81 20.98
CA ASP A 23 1.72 -11.90 21.54
C ASP A 23 2.93 -12.31 20.67
N ASN A 24 3.27 -11.54 19.62
CA ASN A 24 4.38 -11.87 18.74
C ASN A 24 5.45 -10.77 18.68
N PRO A 25 6.41 -10.75 19.65
CA PRO A 25 7.45 -9.74 19.71
C PRO A 25 8.42 -9.77 18.51
N ASN A 26 8.48 -10.90 17.80
CA ASN A 26 9.39 -11.09 16.65
C ASN A 26 8.70 -10.84 15.29
N GLN A 27 7.50 -10.29 15.27
CA GLN A 27 6.72 -10.05 14.05
C GLN A 27 7.47 -9.22 12.98
N ASN A 28 8.59 -8.59 13.35
CA ASN A 28 9.41 -7.75 12.48
C ASN A 28 10.43 -8.52 11.65
N GLU A 29 10.75 -9.74 12.04
CA GLU A 29 11.70 -10.55 11.32
C GLU A 29 11.09 -11.03 10.00
N PRO A 30 11.80 -10.91 8.87
CA PRO A 30 11.29 -11.36 7.57
C PRO A 30 10.83 -12.83 7.59
N ALA A 31 11.51 -13.68 8.32
CA ALA A 31 11.15 -15.10 8.47
C ALA A 31 9.80 -15.28 9.20
N VAL A 32 9.53 -14.49 10.24
CA VAL A 32 8.26 -14.52 10.97
C VAL A 32 7.14 -13.96 10.08
N GLN A 33 7.38 -12.86 9.38
CA GLN A 33 6.41 -12.31 8.44
C GLN A 33 6.05 -13.32 7.34
N GLN A 34 7.02 -14.08 6.83
CA GLN A 34 6.76 -15.15 5.86
C GLN A 34 5.92 -16.28 6.43
N THR A 35 6.19 -16.69 7.68
CA THR A 35 5.40 -17.72 8.36
C THR A 35 3.96 -17.27 8.56
N ILE A 36 3.75 -16.04 8.98
CA ILE A 36 2.43 -15.43 9.11
C ILE A 36 1.69 -15.43 7.76
N ILE A 37 2.34 -14.95 6.70
CA ILE A 37 1.76 -14.89 5.36
C ILE A 37 1.43 -16.28 4.83
N ALA A 38 2.31 -17.27 5.05
CA ALA A 38 2.07 -18.66 4.66
C ALA A 38 0.88 -19.29 5.38
N GLY A 39 0.61 -18.87 6.63
CA GLY A 39 -0.56 -19.30 7.40
C GLY A 39 -1.88 -18.68 6.94
N LEU A 40 -1.84 -17.56 6.22
CA LEU A 40 -3.05 -16.88 5.73
C LEU A 40 -3.66 -17.55 4.49
N HIS A 41 -2.82 -18.04 3.60
CA HIS A 41 -3.23 -18.66 2.34
C HIS A 41 -2.07 -19.50 1.77
N PRO A 42 -2.35 -20.62 1.07
CA PRO A 42 -1.32 -21.41 0.39
C PRO A 42 -0.77 -20.68 -0.85
N PHE A 43 0.02 -19.63 -0.61
CA PHE A 43 0.67 -18.87 -1.67
C PHE A 43 1.74 -19.70 -2.37
N ILE A 44 1.84 -19.54 -3.70
CA ILE A 44 2.87 -20.22 -4.50
C ILE A 44 4.29 -19.74 -4.15
N SER A 45 4.43 -18.48 -3.74
CA SER A 45 5.65 -17.93 -3.15
C SER A 45 5.32 -16.63 -2.40
N THR A 46 6.19 -16.23 -1.47
CA THR A 46 6.09 -14.95 -0.78
C THR A 46 7.35 -14.14 -1.07
N GLN A 47 7.16 -12.92 -1.52
CA GLN A 47 8.24 -12.09 -2.03
C GLN A 47 8.06 -10.65 -1.56
N PHE A 48 9.15 -10.01 -1.17
CA PHE A 48 9.14 -8.65 -0.64
C PHE A 48 9.88 -7.70 -1.57
N LEU A 49 9.44 -6.45 -1.59
CA LEU A 49 10.18 -5.34 -2.17
C LEU A 49 11.21 -4.82 -1.17
N LYS A 50 12.35 -4.37 -1.67
CA LYS A 50 13.21 -3.43 -0.94
C LYS A 50 12.66 -2.03 -1.20
N GLN A 51 11.74 -1.59 -0.33
CA GLN A 51 11.09 -0.28 -0.40
C GLN A 51 12.10 0.81 -0.02
N VAL A 52 12.30 1.77 -0.91
CA VAL A 52 13.32 2.84 -0.81
C VAL A 52 12.72 4.24 -0.85
N HIS A 53 11.40 4.36 -0.74
CA HIS A 53 10.62 5.60 -0.88
C HIS A 53 10.80 6.27 -2.26
N GLY A 54 11.00 5.46 -3.29
CA GLY A 54 11.12 5.88 -4.68
C GLY A 54 9.76 5.92 -5.40
N ASN A 55 9.81 5.80 -6.74
CA ASN A 55 8.63 5.80 -7.60
C ASN A 55 8.64 4.67 -8.65
N LYS A 56 9.47 3.65 -8.45
CA LYS A 56 9.59 2.52 -9.37
C LYS A 56 8.48 1.50 -9.14
N ILE A 57 7.91 1.00 -10.23
CA ILE A 57 7.00 -0.16 -10.27
C ILE A 57 7.72 -1.37 -10.89
N ILE A 58 7.49 -2.57 -10.36
CA ILE A 58 8.00 -3.82 -10.87
C ILE A 58 6.91 -4.90 -10.97
N GLU A 59 7.08 -5.84 -11.89
CA GLU A 59 6.22 -7.01 -12.00
C GLU A 59 6.73 -8.12 -11.08
N CYS A 60 5.86 -8.65 -10.21
CA CYS A 60 6.11 -9.86 -9.45
C CYS A 60 5.72 -11.09 -10.27
N LYS A 61 6.64 -12.04 -10.42
CA LYS A 61 6.43 -13.29 -11.17
C LYS A 61 6.61 -14.51 -10.27
N PRO A 62 5.89 -15.61 -10.51
CA PRO A 62 6.14 -16.85 -9.81
C PRO A 62 7.61 -17.28 -9.93
N THR A 63 8.17 -17.77 -8.83
CA THR A 63 9.53 -18.32 -8.81
C THR A 63 9.58 -19.52 -7.86
N GLU A 64 10.45 -20.47 -8.15
CA GLU A 64 10.73 -21.59 -7.27
C GLU A 64 11.59 -21.21 -6.05
N GLN A 65 12.27 -20.06 -6.12
CA GLN A 65 13.06 -19.56 -5.01
C GLN A 65 12.14 -19.04 -3.90
N LYS A 66 12.33 -19.58 -2.70
CA LYS A 66 11.70 -19.04 -1.48
C LYS A 66 12.50 -17.84 -0.99
N ASN A 67 11.83 -16.83 -0.46
CA ASN A 67 12.45 -15.67 0.20
C ASN A 67 13.22 -14.71 -0.73
N VAL A 68 12.65 -14.39 -1.88
CA VAL A 68 13.27 -13.48 -2.84
C VAL A 68 12.84 -12.04 -2.56
N PHE A 69 13.83 -11.15 -2.48
CA PHE A 69 13.60 -9.72 -2.69
C PHE A 69 13.59 -9.45 -4.19
N TRP A 70 12.50 -8.87 -4.69
CA TRP A 70 12.34 -8.52 -6.12
C TRP A 70 13.22 -7.36 -6.58
N GLY A 71 13.90 -6.70 -5.66
CA GLY A 71 14.72 -5.55 -5.93
C GLY A 71 14.17 -4.27 -5.29
N GLU A 72 14.80 -3.16 -5.61
CA GLU A 72 14.41 -1.84 -5.11
C GLU A 72 13.22 -1.32 -5.90
N ALA A 73 12.08 -1.20 -5.22
CA ALA A 73 10.86 -0.60 -5.75
C ALA A 73 9.88 -0.29 -4.60
N ASP A 74 8.95 0.62 -4.84
CA ASP A 74 7.91 0.99 -3.90
C ASP A 74 6.50 0.71 -4.45
N SER A 75 6.43 0.18 -5.67
CA SER A 75 5.20 -0.34 -6.28
C SER A 75 5.48 -1.68 -6.96
N ALA A 76 4.50 -2.58 -6.89
CA ALA A 76 4.56 -3.86 -7.58
C ALA A 76 3.17 -4.28 -8.06
N TYR A 77 3.15 -5.15 -9.09
CA TYR A 77 1.93 -5.76 -9.60
C TYR A 77 2.16 -7.21 -10.02
N THR A 78 1.08 -7.97 -10.14
CA THR A 78 1.11 -9.33 -10.67
C THR A 78 -0.21 -9.71 -11.33
N LYS A 79 -0.14 -10.64 -12.30
CA LYS A 79 -1.28 -11.34 -12.88
C LYS A 79 -1.36 -12.81 -12.43
N ALA A 80 -0.37 -13.24 -11.64
CA ALA A 80 -0.28 -14.64 -11.23
C ALA A 80 -1.28 -14.95 -10.10
N ILE A 81 -2.12 -15.94 -10.31
CA ILE A 81 -3.00 -16.48 -9.28
C ILE A 81 -2.16 -17.08 -8.15
N GLY A 82 -2.52 -16.80 -6.89
CA GLY A 82 -1.83 -17.29 -5.70
C GLY A 82 -0.49 -16.61 -5.40
N LEU A 83 -0.11 -15.56 -6.12
CA LEU A 83 1.07 -14.76 -5.81
C LEU A 83 0.65 -13.42 -5.19
N PRO A 84 0.97 -13.15 -3.90
CA PRO A 84 0.61 -11.90 -3.28
C PRO A 84 1.59 -10.78 -3.66
N VAL A 85 1.08 -9.58 -3.89
CA VAL A 85 1.82 -8.34 -3.77
C VAL A 85 1.77 -7.90 -2.31
N ILE A 86 2.94 -7.61 -1.73
CA ILE A 86 3.09 -7.32 -0.30
C ILE A 86 3.74 -5.95 -0.13
N ILE A 87 3.05 -5.06 0.58
CA ILE A 87 3.54 -3.73 0.96
C ILE A 87 3.69 -3.68 2.48
N ARG A 88 4.84 -3.17 2.94
CA ARG A 88 5.16 -3.02 4.36
C ARG A 88 5.17 -1.54 4.73
N THR A 89 4.44 -1.16 5.76
CA THR A 89 4.34 0.22 6.22
C THR A 89 4.45 0.35 7.74
N ALA A 90 4.84 1.52 8.19
CA ALA A 90 4.59 2.06 9.51
C ALA A 90 4.52 3.57 9.27
N ASP A 91 3.30 4.10 9.21
CA ASP A 91 2.89 5.46 8.88
C ASP A 91 2.72 5.80 7.39
N CYS A 92 3.57 5.31 6.48
CA CYS A 92 3.34 5.52 5.04
C CYS A 92 2.03 4.88 4.58
N VAL A 93 1.43 5.42 3.53
CA VAL A 93 0.16 4.94 2.97
C VAL A 93 0.36 3.66 2.17
N PRO A 94 -0.22 2.51 2.56
CA PRO A 94 -0.33 1.37 1.69
C PRO A 94 -1.55 1.54 0.79
N ILE A 95 -1.37 1.46 -0.53
CA ILE A 95 -2.47 1.52 -1.48
C ILE A 95 -2.47 0.21 -2.24
N LEU A 96 -3.55 -0.56 -2.09
CA LEU A 96 -3.78 -1.81 -2.81
C LEU A 96 -4.86 -1.56 -3.86
N PHE A 97 -4.67 -2.08 -5.07
CA PHE A 97 -5.70 -1.95 -6.09
C PHE A 97 -5.66 -3.09 -7.10
N SER A 98 -6.77 -3.29 -7.76
CA SER A 98 -6.87 -4.22 -8.89
C SER A 98 -7.33 -3.52 -10.15
N CYS A 99 -7.02 -4.12 -11.27
CA CYS A 99 -7.59 -3.80 -12.57
C CYS A 99 -7.73 -5.08 -13.37
N ASN A 100 -8.97 -5.48 -13.67
CA ASN A 100 -9.29 -6.67 -14.48
C ASN A 100 -8.65 -7.97 -13.91
N ASP A 101 -7.62 -8.50 -14.57
CA ASP A 101 -6.86 -9.72 -14.22
C ASP A 101 -5.54 -9.43 -13.48
N LEU A 102 -5.40 -8.26 -12.88
CA LEU A 102 -4.17 -7.77 -12.28
C LEU A 102 -4.43 -7.21 -10.88
N VAL A 103 -3.51 -7.42 -9.98
CA VAL A 103 -3.46 -6.75 -8.68
C VAL A 103 -2.15 -6.02 -8.51
N ALA A 104 -2.18 -4.90 -7.78
CA ALA A 104 -1.04 -4.05 -7.51
C ALA A 104 -1.05 -3.51 -6.08
N GLY A 105 0.15 -3.15 -5.59
CA GLY A 105 0.33 -2.49 -4.33
C GLY A 105 1.37 -1.38 -4.42
N VAL A 106 1.15 -0.30 -3.69
CA VAL A 106 2.02 0.88 -3.64
C VAL A 106 2.34 1.23 -2.19
N HIS A 107 3.63 1.41 -1.90
CA HIS A 107 4.12 2.05 -0.69
C HIS A 107 4.26 3.55 -0.95
N ALA A 108 3.34 4.34 -0.41
CA ALA A 108 3.27 5.77 -0.66
C ALA A 108 3.61 6.59 0.59
N GLY A 109 4.89 6.77 0.86
CA GLY A 109 5.38 7.81 1.78
C GLY A 109 5.38 9.19 1.11
N TRP A 110 5.63 10.27 1.86
CA TRP A 110 5.61 11.63 1.31
C TRP A 110 6.56 11.81 0.11
N ARG A 111 7.75 11.17 0.13
CA ARG A 111 8.70 11.21 -0.99
C ARG A 111 8.16 10.53 -2.24
N GLY A 112 7.55 9.36 -2.08
CA GLY A 112 6.91 8.64 -3.18
C GLY A 112 5.75 9.45 -3.78
N LEU A 113 4.91 10.04 -2.93
CA LEU A 113 3.78 10.89 -3.37
C LEU A 113 4.26 12.16 -4.06
N ASP A 114 5.31 12.82 -3.55
CA ASP A 114 5.96 13.97 -4.20
C ASP A 114 6.48 13.60 -5.60
N ASN A 115 7.04 12.40 -5.73
CA ASN A 115 7.53 11.83 -6.99
C ASN A 115 6.43 11.10 -7.81
N GLN A 116 5.15 11.31 -7.50
CA GLN A 116 4.00 10.81 -8.26
C GLN A 116 3.94 9.27 -8.39
N ILE A 117 4.37 8.52 -7.37
CA ILE A 117 4.44 7.06 -7.45
C ILE A 117 3.11 6.41 -7.84
N LEU A 118 2.01 6.90 -7.28
CA LEU A 118 0.69 6.33 -7.53
C LEU A 118 0.23 6.64 -8.96
N SER A 119 0.36 7.90 -9.40
CA SER A 119 0.07 8.31 -10.78
C SER A 119 0.90 7.51 -11.78
N ASN A 120 2.21 7.37 -11.53
CA ASN A 120 3.11 6.62 -12.40
C ASN A 120 2.73 5.14 -12.47
N SER A 121 2.31 4.54 -11.34
CA SER A 121 1.88 3.14 -11.30
C SER A 121 0.58 2.92 -12.08
N ILE A 122 -0.40 3.80 -11.91
CA ILE A 122 -1.68 3.75 -12.62
C ILE A 122 -1.45 3.92 -14.13
N ASP A 123 -0.73 4.97 -14.52
CA ASP A 123 -0.44 5.26 -15.94
C ASP A 123 0.31 4.11 -16.62
N PHE A 124 1.30 3.53 -15.92
CA PHE A 124 2.03 2.36 -16.41
C PHE A 124 1.10 1.18 -16.68
N LEU A 125 0.16 0.88 -15.79
CA LEU A 125 -0.75 -0.26 -15.93
C LEU A 125 -1.78 -0.01 -17.04
N ILE A 126 -2.30 1.20 -17.16
CA ILE A 126 -3.19 1.57 -18.27
C ILE A 126 -2.49 1.37 -19.63
N LYS A 127 -1.25 1.85 -19.76
CA LYS A 127 -0.50 1.82 -21.03
C LYS A 127 -0.01 0.44 -21.40
N ASN A 128 0.36 -0.40 -20.43
CA ASN A 128 1.06 -1.65 -20.70
C ASN A 128 0.20 -2.91 -20.49
N HIS A 129 -0.94 -2.82 -19.80
CA HIS A 129 -1.75 -3.98 -19.42
C HIS A 129 -3.23 -3.87 -19.81
N SER A 130 -3.57 -2.92 -20.67
CA SER A 130 -4.95 -2.72 -21.16
C SER A 130 -5.96 -2.55 -20.02
N CYS A 131 -5.51 -2.00 -18.89
CA CYS A 131 -6.38 -1.66 -17.78
C CYS A 131 -7.32 -0.53 -18.18
N ARG A 132 -8.63 -0.74 -18.03
CA ARG A 132 -9.64 0.28 -18.31
C ARG A 132 -10.02 0.97 -17.01
N MET A 133 -10.37 2.24 -17.08
CA MET A 133 -10.70 3.07 -15.93
C MET A 133 -11.79 2.46 -15.04
N GLU A 134 -12.82 1.90 -15.65
CA GLU A 134 -13.96 1.30 -14.96
C GLU A 134 -13.64 -0.01 -14.21
N ASP A 135 -12.50 -0.65 -14.52
CA ASP A 135 -12.10 -1.91 -13.89
C ASP A 135 -11.21 -1.71 -12.65
N PHE A 136 -10.82 -0.47 -12.34
CA PHE A 136 -10.00 -0.20 -11.15
C PHE A 136 -10.82 -0.17 -9.87
N HIS A 137 -10.26 -0.76 -8.81
CA HIS A 137 -10.76 -0.69 -7.44
C HIS A 137 -9.60 -0.46 -6.48
N PHE A 138 -9.63 0.66 -5.76
CA PHE A 138 -8.57 1.10 -4.85
C PHE A 138 -8.95 0.89 -3.39
N TYR A 139 -7.96 0.51 -2.57
CA TYR A 139 -8.04 0.42 -1.13
C TYR A 139 -6.86 1.15 -0.50
N ILE A 140 -7.13 2.26 0.16
CA ILE A 140 -6.15 3.03 0.92
C ILE A 140 -6.18 2.50 2.35
N GLY A 141 -5.09 1.84 2.78
CA GLY A 141 -5.00 1.17 4.07
C GLY A 141 -4.64 2.11 5.23
N PRO A 142 -4.52 1.56 6.45
CA PRO A 142 -4.15 2.29 7.65
C PRO A 142 -2.79 2.99 7.48
N HIS A 143 -2.73 4.26 7.88
CA HIS A 143 -1.53 5.09 7.79
C HIS A 143 -1.63 6.27 8.77
N ILE A 144 -0.55 7.01 8.96
CA ILE A 144 -0.58 8.20 9.81
C ILE A 144 -1.47 9.29 9.19
N ARG A 145 -2.39 9.82 9.98
CA ARG A 145 -3.34 10.83 9.53
C ARG A 145 -2.79 12.24 9.72
N GLN A 146 -3.40 13.21 9.05
CA GLN A 146 -2.93 14.59 9.04
C GLN A 146 -2.71 15.15 10.46
N ASP A 147 -3.63 14.88 11.39
CA ASP A 147 -3.56 15.44 12.76
C ASP A 147 -2.40 14.88 13.58
N SER A 148 -1.83 13.76 13.18
CA SER A 148 -0.67 13.09 13.78
C SER A 148 0.62 13.25 12.98
N TYR A 149 0.55 13.75 11.73
CA TYR A 149 1.69 13.77 10.82
C TYR A 149 2.34 15.16 10.71
N GLU A 150 3.06 15.55 11.77
CA GLU A 150 3.95 16.71 11.76
C GLU A 150 5.16 16.46 10.84
N VAL A 151 5.48 17.41 9.99
CA VAL A 151 6.62 17.37 9.06
C VAL A 151 7.48 18.63 9.23
N SER A 152 8.73 18.57 8.73
CA SER A 152 9.60 19.74 8.68
C SER A 152 9.10 20.76 7.63
N GLU A 153 9.49 22.02 7.77
CA GLU A 153 9.16 23.06 6.80
C GLU A 153 9.68 22.76 5.38
N ASP A 154 10.80 22.05 5.27
CA ASP A 154 11.35 21.60 3.98
C ASP A 154 10.42 20.61 3.27
N VAL A 155 9.73 19.74 4.03
CA VAL A 155 8.72 18.84 3.50
C VAL A 155 7.42 19.61 3.22
N PHE A 156 7.00 20.45 4.17
CA PHE A 156 5.77 21.24 4.04
C PHE A 156 5.78 22.10 2.77
N SER A 157 6.90 22.76 2.48
CA SER A 157 7.04 23.66 1.33
C SER A 157 6.93 22.96 -0.04
N LYS A 158 7.07 21.64 -0.10
CA LYS A 158 6.89 20.84 -1.34
C LYS A 158 5.43 20.65 -1.72
N PHE A 159 4.52 20.81 -0.75
CA PHE A 159 3.11 20.57 -0.93
C PHE A 159 2.32 21.88 -0.82
N ASN A 160 1.23 21.99 -1.59
CA ASN A 160 0.36 23.16 -1.52
C ASN A 160 -0.54 23.10 -0.28
N GLN A 161 -1.21 24.24 0.03
CA GLN A 161 -2.10 24.37 1.19
C GLN A 161 -3.30 23.41 1.18
N LYS A 162 -3.60 22.75 0.05
CA LYS A 162 -4.63 21.71 -0.01
C LYS A 162 -4.26 20.45 0.80
N TYR A 163 -2.96 20.15 0.87
CA TYR A 163 -2.44 18.93 1.50
C TYR A 163 -1.74 19.20 2.83
N ALA A 164 -1.37 20.43 3.07
CA ALA A 164 -0.57 20.80 4.24
C ALA A 164 -1.12 22.06 4.90
N ASN A 165 -1.15 22.07 6.22
CA ASN A 165 -1.55 23.24 7.02
C ASN A 165 -0.67 23.36 8.27
N HIS A 166 -0.71 24.51 8.91
CA HIS A 166 -0.06 24.73 10.21
C HIS A 166 -1.07 24.58 11.36
N LYS A 167 -0.92 23.53 12.15
CA LYS A 167 -1.67 23.37 13.41
C LYS A 167 -1.16 24.39 14.43
N ASN A 168 -2.08 25.23 14.93
CA ASN A 168 -1.75 26.29 15.90
C ASN A 168 -0.62 27.24 15.45
N LYS A 169 -0.47 27.47 14.15
CA LYS A 169 0.57 28.34 13.53
C LYS A 169 2.03 27.92 13.84
N GLN A 170 2.26 26.70 14.31
CA GLN A 170 3.58 26.23 14.73
C GLN A 170 4.00 24.90 14.11
N LYS A 171 3.05 23.98 13.89
CA LYS A 171 3.34 22.63 13.44
C LYS A 171 2.85 22.43 12.02
N ALA A 172 3.76 22.16 11.11
CA ALA A 172 3.45 21.82 9.73
C ALA A 172 2.87 20.40 9.67
N MET A 173 1.62 20.27 9.28
CA MET A 173 0.89 19.00 9.23
C MET A 173 0.60 18.60 7.78
N LEU A 174 0.88 17.36 7.37
CA LEU A 174 0.74 16.89 6.00
C LEU A 174 -0.33 15.80 5.89
N ASN A 175 -1.22 15.94 4.89
CA ASN A 175 -2.29 14.98 4.59
C ASN A 175 -1.91 14.06 3.43
N LEU A 176 -1.35 12.90 3.74
CA LEU A 176 -0.97 11.90 2.74
C LEU A 176 -2.18 11.33 2.00
N THR A 177 -3.33 11.20 2.69
CA THR A 177 -4.57 10.70 2.09
C THR A 177 -5.03 11.59 0.95
N ASN A 178 -5.09 12.90 1.17
CA ASN A 178 -5.56 13.84 0.15
C ASN A 178 -4.64 13.87 -1.06
N ILE A 179 -3.32 13.76 -0.86
CA ILE A 179 -2.35 13.66 -1.96
C ILE A 179 -2.61 12.39 -2.78
N ALA A 180 -2.81 11.25 -2.12
CA ALA A 180 -3.09 9.98 -2.78
C ALA A 180 -4.42 10.01 -3.55
N ILE A 181 -5.48 10.55 -2.93
CA ILE A 181 -6.80 10.71 -3.57
C ILE A 181 -6.70 11.58 -4.81
N ASP A 182 -5.98 12.70 -4.75
CA ASP A 182 -5.84 13.58 -5.90
C ASP A 182 -5.06 12.93 -7.04
N GLN A 183 -4.04 12.12 -6.74
CA GLN A 183 -3.36 11.34 -7.76
C GLN A 183 -4.30 10.32 -8.43
N ILE A 184 -5.18 9.67 -7.67
CA ILE A 184 -6.21 8.79 -8.23
C ILE A 184 -7.21 9.60 -9.07
N SER A 185 -7.77 10.65 -8.49
CA SER A 185 -8.83 11.47 -9.11
C SER A 185 -8.37 12.17 -10.38
N SER A 186 -7.06 12.45 -10.53
CA SER A 186 -6.51 13.08 -11.74
C SER A 186 -6.70 12.26 -13.02
N PHE A 187 -6.96 10.95 -12.87
CA PHE A 187 -7.32 10.06 -13.98
C PHE A 187 -8.83 10.02 -14.27
N GLY A 188 -9.67 10.65 -13.45
CA GLY A 188 -11.12 10.64 -13.60
C GLY A 188 -11.83 9.45 -12.98
N PHE A 189 -11.18 8.73 -12.02
CA PHE A 189 -11.84 7.68 -11.24
C PHE A 189 -12.95 8.25 -10.37
N GLN A 190 -13.99 7.43 -10.17
CA GLN A 190 -15.14 7.78 -9.34
C GLN A 190 -14.86 7.46 -7.87
N ASP A 191 -15.45 8.20 -6.95
CA ASP A 191 -15.32 7.96 -5.50
C ASP A 191 -15.73 6.54 -5.09
N SER A 192 -16.70 5.95 -5.79
CA SER A 192 -17.16 4.56 -5.58
C SER A 192 -16.09 3.50 -5.85
N GLN A 193 -15.02 3.86 -6.55
CA GLN A 193 -13.87 2.98 -6.83
C GLN A 193 -12.79 3.04 -5.74
N VAL A 194 -12.92 3.96 -4.77
CA VAL A 194 -11.90 4.22 -3.74
C VAL A 194 -12.46 3.90 -2.35
N ASN A 195 -11.89 2.90 -1.71
CA ASN A 195 -12.19 2.54 -0.32
C ASN A 195 -11.08 3.05 0.60
N ILE A 196 -11.43 3.77 1.66
CA ILE A 196 -10.45 4.35 2.58
C ILE A 196 -10.68 3.76 3.98
N ILE A 197 -9.62 3.18 4.56
CA ILE A 197 -9.59 2.78 5.96
C ILE A 197 -9.09 3.98 6.77
N HIS A 198 -9.90 4.45 7.70
CA HIS A 198 -9.66 5.69 8.42
C HIS A 198 -8.80 5.56 9.67
N ASP A 199 -8.25 4.38 9.93
CA ASP A 199 -7.38 4.15 11.10
C ASP A 199 -6.09 4.98 11.00
N ASP A 200 -5.77 5.69 12.09
CA ASP A 200 -4.50 6.39 12.26
C ASP A 200 -3.48 5.44 12.91
N THR A 201 -2.38 5.18 12.23
CA THR A 201 -1.35 4.27 12.77
C THR A 201 -0.66 4.81 14.00
N TYR A 202 -0.56 6.13 14.16
CA TYR A 202 0.07 6.76 15.31
C TYR A 202 -0.78 6.67 16.59
N GLU A 203 -2.11 6.83 16.44
CA GLU A 203 -3.02 6.83 17.59
C GLU A 203 -3.54 5.43 17.94
N SER A 204 -3.46 4.48 17.01
CA SER A 204 -4.04 3.15 17.17
C SER A 204 -3.05 2.15 17.78
N GLU A 205 -3.47 1.45 18.82
CA GLU A 205 -2.73 0.31 19.38
C GLU A 205 -2.66 -0.91 18.46
N SER A 206 -3.51 -0.95 17.42
CA SER A 206 -3.60 -2.08 16.48
C SER A 206 -2.60 -2.01 15.33
N TRP A 207 -1.97 -0.86 15.11
CA TRP A 207 -1.06 -0.65 13.97
C TRP A 207 0.33 -0.22 14.43
N TYR A 208 1.36 -0.64 13.70
CA TYR A 208 2.72 -0.15 13.90
C TYR A 208 2.86 1.27 13.36
N SER A 209 3.48 2.14 14.15
CA SER A 209 3.83 3.51 13.79
C SER A 209 5.31 3.77 14.05
N HIS A 210 6.02 4.15 13.01
CA HIS A 210 7.41 4.62 13.12
C HIS A 210 7.49 5.91 13.95
N ARG A 211 6.50 6.79 13.81
CA ARG A 211 6.38 8.02 14.57
C ARG A 211 6.21 7.77 16.07
N ALA A 212 5.51 6.71 16.44
CA ALA A 212 5.37 6.26 17.81
C ALA A 212 6.61 5.51 18.35
N GLY A 213 7.61 5.24 17.51
CA GLY A 213 8.83 4.53 17.88
C GLY A 213 8.79 3.01 17.68
N ASP A 214 7.72 2.50 17.10
CA ASP A 214 7.59 1.06 16.81
C ASP A 214 8.65 0.58 15.80
N GLN A 215 9.22 -0.59 16.07
CA GLN A 215 10.17 -1.23 15.17
C GLN A 215 9.49 -2.10 14.11
N GLY A 216 8.21 -2.44 14.31
CA GLY A 216 7.40 -3.29 13.45
C GLY A 216 6.96 -2.66 12.13
N ARG A 217 6.38 -3.54 11.30
CA ARG A 217 5.74 -3.11 10.05
C ARG A 217 4.38 -3.77 9.91
N ASN A 218 3.41 -2.97 9.51
CA ASN A 218 2.12 -3.44 9.04
C ASN A 218 2.32 -4.10 7.68
N LEU A 219 1.59 -5.19 7.44
CA LEU A 219 1.60 -5.91 6.17
C LEU A 219 0.30 -5.64 5.43
N SER A 220 0.41 -5.20 4.19
CA SER A 220 -0.73 -5.02 3.29
C SER A 220 -0.53 -5.94 2.09
N LEU A 221 -1.46 -6.88 1.89
CA LEU A 221 -1.38 -7.92 0.89
C LEU A 221 -2.57 -7.84 -0.05
N ILE A 222 -2.31 -8.07 -1.35
CA ILE A 222 -3.37 -8.25 -2.35
C ILE A 222 -2.97 -9.39 -3.30
N TRP A 223 -3.93 -10.29 -3.63
CA TRP A 223 -3.68 -11.40 -4.54
C TRP A 223 -4.92 -11.81 -5.31
N LEU A 224 -4.69 -12.52 -6.41
CA LEU A 224 -5.73 -13.18 -7.19
C LEU A 224 -5.90 -14.64 -6.75
N SER A 225 -7.14 -15.11 -6.68
CA SER A 225 -7.48 -16.53 -6.61
C SER A 225 -8.40 -16.91 -7.76
N ALA A 226 -8.47 -18.21 -8.08
CA ALA A 226 -9.40 -18.71 -9.07
C ALA A 226 -10.85 -18.39 -8.67
N LEU A 227 -11.72 -18.24 -9.67
CA LEU A 227 -13.16 -18.24 -9.45
C LEU A 227 -13.58 -19.67 -9.05
N GLU A 228 -14.40 -19.79 -8.03
CA GLU A 228 -15.03 -21.05 -7.63
C GLU A 228 -16.19 -21.41 -8.57
#